data_fdeb25b67f0a5e0b1e44a4400f1dbed8
#
_entry.id   fdeb25b67f0a5e0b1e44a4400f1dbed8
#
_cell.length_a   1.000
_cell.length_b   1.000
_cell.length_c   1.000
_cell.angle_alpha   90.00
_cell.angle_beta   90.00
_cell.angle_gamma   90.00
#
_symmetry.space_group_name_H-M   'P 1'
#
loop_
_entity.id
_entity.type
_entity.pdbx_description
1 polymer ?
#
loop_
_entity_poly.entity_id
_entity_poly.type
_entity_poly.pdbx_seq_one_letter_code
_entity_poly.pdbx_strand_id
1 'polypeptide(L)'
;MPLAQFAVAFNGASWVDPDSVALMVMQSMLGSWNKSAGGGKHMGSELVQKAAINDIAESVMSFNMNYKDTGLFGVYAVAKADCLDDLAFAIMHEMSKLSYRVTEEDVIRARNQLKSSIQLHLDGSTAVVDDIGRQLLTYGRRIPTPELFARIDDVDASTVKRVANRFIFDQDVAIAAMGPIQGLPDYNWFRRRTYMLRY
;
A
#
# COMPACT_ATOMS: atom_id res chain seq x y z
N MET A 1 -15.72 20.00 8.29
CA MET A 1 -14.37 19.69 7.78
C MET A 1 -14.32 20.06 6.30
N PRO A 2 -13.32 20.79 5.82
CA PRO A 2 -13.24 21.21 4.42
C PRO A 2 -12.74 20.11 3.48
N LEU A 3 -12.09 19.07 4.04
CA LEU A 3 -11.54 17.94 3.31
C LEU A 3 -12.24 16.64 3.70
N ALA A 4 -12.43 15.77 2.73
CA ALA A 4 -12.87 14.41 2.91
C ALA A 4 -11.66 13.50 3.16
N GLN A 5 -11.83 12.53 4.02
CA GLN A 5 -10.85 11.49 4.32
C GLN A 5 -11.51 10.15 4.09
N PHE A 6 -10.83 9.25 3.38
CA PHE A 6 -11.34 7.89 3.23
C PHE A 6 -10.20 6.88 3.17
N ALA A 7 -10.51 5.66 3.55
CA ALA A 7 -9.62 4.52 3.47
C ALA A 7 -10.31 3.38 2.73
N VAL A 8 -9.56 2.72 1.88
CA VAL A 8 -9.95 1.48 1.21
C VAL A 8 -9.00 0.39 1.67
N ALA A 9 -9.52 -0.67 2.25
CA ALA A 9 -8.72 -1.74 2.83
C ALA A 9 -9.20 -3.12 2.39
N PHE A 10 -8.26 -4.03 2.28
CA PHE A 10 -8.45 -5.47 2.09
C PHE A 10 -7.87 -6.23 3.28
N ASN A 11 -8.30 -7.49 3.45
CA ASN A 11 -7.58 -8.39 4.33
C ASN A 11 -6.12 -8.48 3.88
N GLY A 12 -5.22 -8.38 4.85
CA GLY A 12 -3.79 -8.55 4.63
C GLY A 12 -3.26 -9.82 5.28
N ALA A 13 -1.95 -9.98 5.25
CA ALA A 13 -1.26 -11.13 5.83
C ALA A 13 -0.99 -10.94 7.32
N SER A 14 -0.93 -12.05 8.06
CA SER A 14 -0.38 -12.08 9.42
C SER A 14 1.14 -11.89 9.39
N TRP A 15 1.75 -11.62 10.55
CA TRP A 15 3.22 -11.49 10.66
C TRP A 15 3.96 -12.75 10.21
N VAL A 16 3.41 -13.93 10.45
CA VAL A 16 4.04 -15.21 10.12
C VAL A 16 3.72 -15.75 8.73
N ASP A 17 2.84 -15.07 8.00
CA ASP A 17 2.49 -15.45 6.62
C ASP A 17 3.69 -15.21 5.69
N PRO A 18 4.08 -16.18 4.85
CA PRO A 18 5.18 -16.02 3.90
C PRO A 18 4.97 -14.87 2.91
N ASP A 19 3.71 -14.49 2.64
CA ASP A 19 3.37 -13.42 1.72
C ASP A 19 3.44 -12.00 2.36
N SER A 20 3.73 -11.91 3.67
CA SER A 20 3.83 -10.63 4.39
C SER A 20 4.89 -9.69 3.79
N VAL A 21 6.03 -10.23 3.39
CA VAL A 21 7.11 -9.46 2.76
C VAL A 21 6.70 -8.94 1.37
N ALA A 22 5.98 -9.74 0.60
CA ALA A 22 5.47 -9.31 -0.71
C ALA A 22 4.46 -8.16 -0.55
N LEU A 23 3.60 -8.17 0.48
CA LEU A 23 2.71 -7.04 0.78
C LEU A 23 3.47 -5.76 1.18
N MET A 24 4.62 -5.88 1.87
CA MET A 24 5.50 -4.72 2.14
C MET A 24 6.06 -4.13 0.84
N VAL A 25 6.47 -4.97 -0.10
CA VAL A 25 6.92 -4.51 -1.43
C VAL A 25 5.77 -3.85 -2.19
N MET A 26 4.58 -4.45 -2.20
CA MET A 26 3.37 -3.88 -2.82
C MET A 26 2.99 -2.53 -2.19
N GLN A 27 3.11 -2.37 -0.87
CA GLN A 27 2.94 -1.09 -0.18
C GLN A 27 3.93 -0.04 -0.72
N SER A 28 5.20 -0.41 -0.88
CA SER A 28 6.22 0.47 -1.45
C SER A 28 5.96 0.82 -2.92
N MET A 29 5.37 -0.10 -3.71
CA MET A 29 4.94 0.17 -5.09
C MET A 29 3.83 1.21 -5.15
N LEU A 30 2.80 1.08 -4.30
CA LEU A 30 1.72 2.06 -4.20
C LEU A 30 2.21 3.41 -3.67
N GLY A 31 3.15 3.39 -2.74
CA GLY A 31 3.82 4.57 -2.20
C GLY A 31 2.96 5.42 -1.27
N SER A 32 3.53 6.54 -0.87
CA SER A 32 2.85 7.57 -0.06
C SER A 32 3.32 8.96 -0.48
N TRP A 33 2.42 9.94 -0.39
CA TRP A 33 2.72 11.31 -0.75
C TRP A 33 1.81 12.30 -0.03
N ASN A 34 2.36 13.47 0.25
CA ASN A 34 1.63 14.61 0.79
C ASN A 34 1.97 15.84 -0.05
N LYS A 35 0.95 16.59 -0.43
CA LYS A 35 1.07 17.79 -1.27
C LYS A 35 2.02 18.84 -0.67
N SER A 36 2.03 18.98 0.65
CA SER A 36 2.92 19.92 1.35
C SER A 36 4.40 19.57 1.21
N ALA A 37 4.73 18.29 0.98
CA ALA A 37 6.10 17.84 0.76
C ALA A 37 6.59 18.06 -0.69
N GLY A 38 5.67 18.30 -1.64
CA GLY A 38 5.99 18.47 -3.05
C GLY A 38 6.46 17.19 -3.74
N GLY A 39 7.08 17.31 -4.90
CA GLY A 39 7.82 16.24 -5.59
C GLY A 39 6.98 15.14 -6.25
N GLY A 40 5.67 15.06 -6.02
CA GLY A 40 4.83 13.93 -6.42
C GLY A 40 4.85 13.56 -7.90
N LYS A 41 5.03 14.55 -8.79
CA LYS A 41 5.08 14.34 -10.27
C LYS A 41 6.29 13.50 -10.72
N HIS A 42 7.33 13.43 -9.91
CA HIS A 42 8.58 12.72 -10.21
C HIS A 42 8.79 11.48 -9.32
N MET A 43 7.80 11.10 -8.53
CA MET A 43 7.88 9.89 -7.72
C MET A 43 7.70 8.65 -8.58
N GLY A 44 8.29 7.54 -8.15
CA GLY A 44 8.23 6.29 -8.88
C GLY A 44 6.86 5.58 -8.84
N SER A 45 5.97 5.93 -7.90
CA SER A 45 4.63 5.36 -7.80
C SER A 45 3.68 6.02 -8.80
N GLU A 46 3.03 5.23 -9.65
CA GLU A 46 2.03 5.73 -10.60
C GLU A 46 0.80 6.32 -9.89
N LEU A 47 0.38 5.74 -8.76
CA LEU A 47 -0.71 6.29 -7.94
C LEU A 47 -0.38 7.71 -7.49
N VAL A 48 0.82 7.91 -6.96
CA VAL A 48 1.28 9.22 -6.51
C VAL A 48 1.42 10.20 -7.67
N GLN A 49 1.98 9.76 -8.80
CA GLN A 49 2.08 10.61 -10.00
C GLN A 49 0.71 11.09 -10.47
N LYS A 50 -0.27 10.19 -10.59
CA LYS A 50 -1.64 10.53 -10.98
C LYS A 50 -2.29 11.52 -10.01
N ALA A 51 -2.13 11.27 -8.71
CA ALA A 51 -2.65 12.14 -7.66
C ALA A 51 -2.04 13.56 -7.74
N ALA A 52 -0.72 13.66 -7.97
CA ALA A 52 0.00 14.93 -7.99
C ALA A 52 -0.15 15.69 -9.32
N ILE A 53 -0.23 14.99 -10.48
CA ILE A 53 -0.36 15.64 -11.79
C ILE A 53 -1.76 16.21 -11.95
N ASN A 54 -2.79 15.46 -11.55
CA ASN A 54 -4.19 15.85 -11.71
C ASN A 54 -4.72 16.67 -10.51
N ASP A 55 -3.91 16.90 -9.49
CA ASP A 55 -4.28 17.64 -8.25
C ASP A 55 -5.54 17.08 -7.55
N ILE A 56 -5.74 15.74 -7.59
CA ILE A 56 -6.94 15.06 -7.08
C ILE A 56 -6.83 14.68 -5.61
N ALA A 57 -5.64 14.79 -4.99
CA ALA A 57 -5.43 14.46 -3.58
C ALA A 57 -4.59 15.52 -2.87
N GLU A 58 -4.87 15.74 -1.59
CA GLU A 58 -3.99 16.47 -0.67
C GLU A 58 -2.95 15.54 -0.05
N SER A 59 -3.32 14.29 0.24
CA SER A 59 -2.39 13.24 0.65
C SER A 59 -2.92 11.85 0.27
N VAL A 60 -1.98 10.94 0.00
CA VAL A 60 -2.23 9.51 -0.24
C VAL A 60 -1.20 8.72 0.53
N MET A 61 -1.62 7.70 1.26
CA MET A 61 -0.75 6.84 2.05
C MET A 61 -1.18 5.39 1.92
N SER A 62 -0.33 4.55 1.36
CA SER A 62 -0.50 3.10 1.42
C SER A 62 -0.11 2.59 2.80
N PHE A 63 -0.86 1.63 3.31
CA PHE A 63 -0.57 1.00 4.60
C PHE A 63 -0.64 -0.53 4.50
N ASN A 64 0.17 -1.17 5.32
CA ASN A 64 0.18 -2.61 5.54
C ASN A 64 0.32 -2.85 7.04
N MET A 65 -0.74 -3.31 7.68
CA MET A 65 -0.80 -3.59 9.10
C MET A 65 -0.92 -5.09 9.31
N ASN A 66 0.10 -5.69 9.89
CA ASN A 66 0.10 -7.11 10.19
C ASN A 66 -0.29 -7.33 11.66
N TYR A 67 -1.18 -8.28 11.90
CA TYR A 67 -1.57 -8.78 13.22
C TYR A 67 -1.09 -10.23 13.39
N LYS A 68 -1.45 -10.87 14.50
CA LYS A 68 -1.03 -12.23 14.82
C LYS A 68 -1.59 -13.27 13.84
N ASP A 69 -2.84 -13.10 13.45
CA ASP A 69 -3.65 -14.06 12.68
C ASP A 69 -4.17 -13.49 11.35
N THR A 70 -4.11 -12.18 11.17
CA THR A 70 -4.63 -11.49 9.99
C THR A 70 -3.82 -10.22 9.71
N GLY A 71 -4.27 -9.39 8.77
CA GLY A 71 -3.71 -8.08 8.48
C GLY A 71 -4.72 -7.17 7.80
N LEU A 72 -4.32 -5.92 7.59
CA LEU A 72 -5.02 -4.95 6.75
C LEU A 72 -4.03 -4.36 5.75
N PHE A 73 -4.38 -4.42 4.48
CA PHE A 73 -3.63 -3.82 3.39
C PHE A 73 -4.51 -2.82 2.64
N GLY A 74 -4.05 -1.59 2.44
CA GLY A 74 -4.89 -0.61 1.79
C GLY A 74 -4.26 0.74 1.54
N VAL A 75 -5.11 1.70 1.18
CA VAL A 75 -4.75 3.08 0.91
C VAL A 75 -5.68 4.01 1.70
N TYR A 76 -5.07 4.94 2.42
CA TYR A 76 -5.73 6.07 3.04
C TYR A 76 -5.49 7.33 2.22
N ALA A 77 -6.52 8.11 2.00
CA ALA A 77 -6.44 9.30 1.17
C ALA A 77 -7.22 10.48 1.75
N VAL A 78 -6.72 11.68 1.49
CA VAL A 78 -7.35 12.95 1.85
C VAL A 78 -7.52 13.78 0.58
N ALA A 79 -8.72 14.26 0.31
CA ALA A 79 -9.03 15.04 -0.88
C ALA A 79 -10.14 16.08 -0.65
N LYS A 80 -10.30 16.95 -1.63
CA LYS A 80 -11.48 17.83 -1.72
C LYS A 80 -12.70 17.01 -2.15
N ALA A 81 -13.89 17.47 -1.78
CA ALA A 81 -15.15 16.78 -2.10
C ALA A 81 -15.33 16.51 -3.60
N ASP A 82 -14.89 17.42 -4.45
CA ASP A 82 -15.08 17.38 -5.91
C ASP A 82 -14.17 16.36 -6.60
N CYS A 83 -13.12 15.88 -5.92
CA CYS A 83 -12.10 15.00 -6.49
C CYS A 83 -12.22 13.54 -5.99
N LEU A 84 -13.24 13.21 -5.19
CA LEU A 84 -13.32 11.92 -4.52
C LEU A 84 -13.53 10.74 -5.49
N ASP A 85 -14.34 10.92 -6.52
CA ASP A 85 -14.60 9.88 -7.52
C ASP A 85 -13.34 9.57 -8.33
N ASP A 86 -12.65 10.59 -8.82
CA ASP A 86 -11.39 10.44 -9.56
C ASP A 86 -10.30 9.79 -8.73
N LEU A 87 -10.19 10.19 -7.45
CA LEU A 87 -9.20 9.61 -6.53
C LEU A 87 -9.54 8.15 -6.18
N ALA A 88 -10.81 7.85 -5.92
CA ALA A 88 -11.26 6.47 -5.70
C ALA A 88 -10.98 5.60 -6.93
N PHE A 89 -11.22 6.13 -8.14
CA PHE A 89 -10.88 5.45 -9.38
C PHE A 89 -9.38 5.18 -9.49
N ALA A 90 -8.54 6.19 -9.24
CA ALA A 90 -7.09 6.05 -9.31
C ALA A 90 -6.57 4.99 -8.32
N ILE A 91 -7.05 5.00 -7.06
CA ILE A 91 -6.67 4.03 -6.04
C ILE A 91 -7.05 2.61 -6.47
N MET A 92 -8.31 2.38 -6.83
CA MET A 92 -8.78 1.04 -7.21
C MET A 92 -8.12 0.53 -8.48
N HIS A 93 -7.86 1.41 -9.44
CA HIS A 93 -7.14 1.06 -10.67
C HIS A 93 -5.72 0.59 -10.36
N GLU A 94 -4.97 1.34 -9.54
CA GLU A 94 -3.58 0.96 -9.21
C GLU A 94 -3.52 -0.28 -8.31
N MET A 95 -4.44 -0.45 -7.38
CA MET A 95 -4.52 -1.67 -6.57
C MET A 95 -4.85 -2.90 -7.42
N SER A 96 -5.85 -2.81 -8.29
CA SER A 96 -6.23 -3.91 -9.19
C SER A 96 -5.13 -4.23 -10.19
N LYS A 97 -4.39 -3.24 -10.68
CA LYS A 97 -3.27 -3.37 -11.61
C LYS A 97 -2.18 -4.31 -11.07
N LEU A 98 -1.96 -4.36 -9.75
CA LEU A 98 -1.00 -5.27 -9.12
C LEU A 98 -1.30 -6.75 -9.41
N SER A 99 -2.55 -7.11 -9.73
CA SER A 99 -2.93 -8.49 -10.02
C SER A 99 -2.58 -8.95 -11.44
N TYR A 100 -2.42 -8.03 -12.41
CA TYR A 100 -2.24 -8.41 -13.82
C TYR A 100 -1.10 -7.68 -14.54
N ARG A 101 -0.77 -6.45 -14.16
CA ARG A 101 0.20 -5.61 -14.88
C ARG A 101 1.29 -5.06 -13.95
N VAL A 102 2.22 -5.91 -13.60
CA VAL A 102 3.41 -5.53 -12.81
C VAL A 102 4.64 -5.76 -13.67
N THR A 103 5.52 -4.75 -13.73
CA THR A 103 6.83 -4.86 -14.40
C THR A 103 7.91 -5.21 -13.40
N GLU A 104 8.95 -5.91 -13.85
CA GLU A 104 10.08 -6.23 -12.96
C GLU A 104 10.84 -4.96 -12.53
N GLU A 105 10.88 -3.94 -13.38
CA GLU A 105 11.50 -2.65 -13.06
C GLU A 105 10.82 -1.97 -11.88
N ASP A 106 9.48 -1.99 -11.83
CA ASP A 106 8.72 -1.42 -10.72
C ASP A 106 8.98 -2.18 -9.42
N VAL A 107 9.08 -3.50 -9.49
CA VAL A 107 9.39 -4.34 -8.33
C VAL A 107 10.81 -4.08 -7.82
N ILE A 108 11.81 -4.02 -8.70
CA ILE A 108 13.20 -3.70 -8.33
C ILE A 108 13.27 -2.33 -7.64
N ARG A 109 12.61 -1.33 -8.20
CA ARG A 109 12.54 0.01 -7.61
C ARG A 109 11.92 -0.02 -6.21
N ALA A 110 10.79 -0.70 -6.06
CA ALA A 110 10.07 -0.81 -4.79
C ALA A 110 10.88 -1.58 -3.73
N ARG A 111 11.57 -2.67 -4.11
CA ARG A 111 12.50 -3.41 -3.24
C ARG A 111 13.61 -2.50 -2.71
N ASN A 112 14.26 -1.76 -3.58
CA ASN A 112 15.34 -0.85 -3.19
C ASN A 112 14.84 0.28 -2.29
N GLN A 113 13.66 0.85 -2.59
CA GLN A 113 13.03 1.86 -1.75
C GLN A 113 12.67 1.31 -0.37
N LEU A 114 12.10 0.10 -0.30
CA LEU A 114 11.76 -0.55 0.95
C LEU A 114 13.00 -0.82 1.82
N LYS A 115 14.08 -1.36 1.24
CA LYS A 115 15.35 -1.58 1.95
C LYS A 115 15.92 -0.28 2.52
N SER A 116 15.93 0.79 1.72
CA SER A 116 16.41 2.10 2.18
C SER A 116 15.54 2.65 3.30
N SER A 117 14.22 2.51 3.22
CA SER A 117 13.29 2.94 4.26
C SER A 117 13.49 2.18 5.57
N ILE A 118 13.72 0.87 5.51
CA ILE A 118 14.02 0.04 6.69
C ILE A 118 15.32 0.51 7.36
N GLN A 119 16.38 0.76 6.58
CA GLN A 119 17.66 1.25 7.12
C GLN A 119 17.52 2.60 7.79
N LEU A 120 16.82 3.55 7.15
CA LEU A 120 16.57 4.88 7.71
C LEU A 120 15.71 4.81 8.99
N HIS A 121 14.74 3.90 9.05
CA HIS A 121 13.92 3.71 10.24
C HIS A 121 14.73 3.18 11.42
N LEU A 122 15.72 2.34 11.19
CA LEU A 122 16.57 1.71 12.21
C LEU A 122 17.80 2.55 12.59
N ASP A 123 17.84 3.82 12.26
CA ASP A 123 19.00 4.69 12.57
C ASP A 123 19.11 5.09 14.05
N GLY A 124 18.03 4.96 14.83
CA GLY A 124 18.00 5.32 16.26
C GLY A 124 17.91 4.10 17.18
N SER A 125 18.56 4.18 18.36
CA SER A 125 18.52 3.10 19.38
C SER A 125 17.09 2.75 19.80
N THR A 126 16.21 3.73 19.95
CA THR A 126 14.81 3.52 20.31
C THR A 126 14.06 2.72 19.23
N ALA A 127 14.25 3.07 17.96
CA ALA A 127 13.64 2.36 16.84
C ALA A 127 14.15 0.91 16.74
N VAL A 128 15.45 0.70 17.00
CA VAL A 128 16.05 -0.65 17.03
C VAL A 128 15.47 -1.49 18.18
N VAL A 129 15.31 -0.92 19.37
CA VAL A 129 14.74 -1.65 20.53
C VAL A 129 13.26 -2.01 20.27
N ASP A 130 12.48 -1.09 19.71
CA ASP A 130 11.09 -1.33 19.35
C ASP A 130 10.96 -2.44 18.29
N ASP A 131 11.82 -2.40 17.27
CA ASP A 131 11.88 -3.43 16.22
C ASP A 131 12.24 -4.82 16.78
N ILE A 132 13.25 -4.89 17.66
CA ILE A 132 13.63 -6.14 18.33
C ILE A 132 12.46 -6.67 19.17
N GLY A 133 11.82 -5.82 19.98
CA GLY A 133 10.67 -6.20 20.80
C GLY A 133 9.52 -6.75 19.96
N ARG A 134 9.19 -6.08 18.87
CA ARG A 134 8.17 -6.51 17.93
C ARG A 134 8.50 -7.85 17.28
N GLN A 135 9.73 -8.03 16.80
CA GLN A 135 10.16 -9.29 16.18
C GLN A 135 10.15 -10.46 17.16
N LEU A 136 10.57 -10.26 18.40
CA LEU A 136 10.52 -11.30 19.43
C LEU A 136 9.08 -11.71 19.76
N LEU A 137 8.15 -10.74 19.83
CA LEU A 137 6.73 -11.03 20.09
C LEU A 137 6.05 -11.74 18.92
N THR A 138 6.43 -11.43 17.67
CA THR A 138 5.76 -11.95 16.48
C THR A 138 6.38 -13.22 15.93
N TYR A 139 7.73 -13.28 15.87
CA TYR A 139 8.48 -14.39 15.26
C TYR A 139 9.17 -15.29 16.30
N GLY A 140 9.21 -14.88 17.57
CA GLY A 140 9.98 -15.58 18.60
C GLY A 140 11.51 -15.42 18.47
N ARG A 141 11.98 -14.69 17.46
CA ARG A 141 13.41 -14.43 17.22
C ARG A 141 13.62 -13.09 16.53
N ARG A 142 14.82 -12.55 16.63
CA ARG A 142 15.24 -11.43 15.79
C ARG A 142 15.59 -11.96 14.38
N ILE A 143 15.07 -11.30 13.37
CA ILE A 143 15.44 -11.53 11.96
C ILE A 143 16.60 -10.57 11.64
N PRO A 144 17.80 -11.08 11.28
CA PRO A 144 18.89 -10.22 10.87
C PRO A 144 18.54 -9.44 9.61
N THR A 145 19.02 -8.19 9.51
CA THR A 145 18.78 -7.34 8.32
C THR A 145 19.18 -8.02 6.99
N PRO A 146 20.31 -8.74 6.88
CA PRO A 146 20.64 -9.47 5.66
C PRO A 146 19.60 -10.55 5.28
N GLU A 147 19.04 -11.27 6.27
CA GLU A 147 17.97 -12.25 6.03
C GLU A 147 16.69 -11.57 5.52
N LEU A 148 16.30 -10.45 6.14
CA LEU A 148 15.15 -9.68 5.69
C LEU A 148 15.35 -9.16 4.26
N PHE A 149 16.54 -8.67 3.95
CA PHE A 149 16.87 -8.18 2.61
C PHE A 149 16.86 -9.30 1.56
N ALA A 150 17.38 -10.48 1.90
CA ALA A 150 17.28 -11.64 1.02
C ALA A 150 15.81 -12.00 0.71
N ARG A 151 14.94 -12.00 1.73
CA ARG A 151 13.49 -12.24 1.52
C ARG A 151 12.83 -11.16 0.66
N ILE A 152 13.25 -9.90 0.78
CA ILE A 152 12.77 -8.80 -0.09
C ILE A 152 13.26 -9.01 -1.52
N ASP A 153 14.50 -9.46 -1.71
CA ASP A 153 15.08 -9.71 -3.04
C ASP A 153 14.46 -10.92 -3.75
N ASP A 154 13.90 -11.86 -3.04
CA ASP A 154 13.18 -13.01 -3.59
C ASP A 154 11.79 -12.64 -4.16
N VAL A 155 11.28 -11.44 -3.86
CA VAL A 155 9.97 -10.98 -4.38
C VAL A 155 10.14 -10.50 -5.82
N ASP A 156 9.64 -11.24 -6.79
CA ASP A 156 9.59 -10.89 -8.22
C ASP A 156 8.19 -10.45 -8.66
N ALA A 157 8.05 -10.02 -9.92
CA ALA A 157 6.76 -9.60 -10.48
C ALA A 157 5.72 -10.73 -10.46
N SER A 158 6.13 -11.99 -10.57
CA SER A 158 5.23 -13.15 -10.52
C SER A 158 4.67 -13.34 -9.10
N THR A 159 5.51 -13.18 -8.08
CA THR A 159 5.12 -13.23 -6.67
C THR A 159 4.14 -12.11 -6.33
N VAL A 160 4.42 -10.86 -6.76
CA VAL A 160 3.50 -9.74 -6.56
C VAL A 160 2.13 -10.03 -7.18
N LYS A 161 2.07 -10.50 -8.44
CA LYS A 161 0.81 -10.86 -9.10
C LYS A 161 0.08 -11.97 -8.34
N ARG A 162 0.77 -13.02 -7.91
CA ARG A 162 0.19 -14.12 -7.15
C ARG A 162 -0.41 -13.62 -5.82
N VAL A 163 0.32 -12.80 -5.09
CA VAL A 163 -0.11 -12.25 -3.80
C VAL A 163 -1.25 -11.26 -3.99
N ALA A 164 -1.21 -10.39 -5.00
CA ALA A 164 -2.31 -9.50 -5.34
C ALA A 164 -3.58 -10.26 -5.73
N ASN A 165 -3.46 -11.39 -6.45
CA ASN A 165 -4.60 -12.27 -6.74
C ASN A 165 -5.16 -12.93 -5.48
N ARG A 166 -4.33 -13.22 -4.48
CA ARG A 166 -4.79 -13.80 -3.21
C ARG A 166 -5.53 -12.79 -2.33
N PHE A 167 -5.05 -11.54 -2.25
CA PHE A 167 -5.52 -10.57 -1.25
C PHE A 167 -6.36 -9.42 -1.81
N ILE A 168 -6.34 -9.18 -3.12
CA ILE A 168 -7.05 -8.04 -3.74
C ILE A 168 -8.07 -8.51 -4.78
N PHE A 169 -7.66 -9.41 -5.70
CA PHE A 169 -8.53 -9.83 -6.78
C PHE A 169 -9.74 -10.59 -6.25
N ASP A 170 -10.94 -10.10 -6.61
CA ASP A 170 -12.25 -10.65 -6.21
C ASP A 170 -12.44 -10.78 -4.69
N GLN A 171 -11.73 -9.98 -3.89
CA GLN A 171 -11.88 -9.92 -2.44
C GLN A 171 -12.84 -8.82 -2.02
N ASP A 172 -13.46 -9.01 -0.86
CA ASP A 172 -14.31 -7.99 -0.25
C ASP A 172 -13.45 -6.83 0.26
N VAL A 173 -13.93 -5.63 -0.01
CA VAL A 173 -13.27 -4.38 0.37
C VAL A 173 -13.95 -3.78 1.59
N ALA A 174 -13.16 -3.23 2.51
CA ALA A 174 -13.65 -2.40 3.60
C ALA A 174 -13.42 -0.92 3.27
N ILE A 175 -14.42 -0.09 3.50
CA ILE A 175 -14.36 1.35 3.23
C ILE A 175 -14.73 2.09 4.50
N ALA A 176 -13.88 3.04 4.88
CA ALA A 176 -14.18 4.01 5.95
C ALA A 176 -14.02 5.42 5.39
N ALA A 177 -14.99 6.28 5.62
CA ALA A 177 -14.96 7.64 5.10
C ALA A 177 -15.52 8.65 6.10
N MET A 178 -14.96 9.86 6.12
CA MET A 178 -15.33 10.94 7.01
C MET A 178 -15.21 12.30 6.33
N GLY A 179 -16.13 13.21 6.61
CA GLY A 179 -16.16 14.57 6.05
C GLY A 179 -17.20 14.73 4.95
N PRO A 180 -16.97 15.61 3.96
CA PRO A 180 -17.87 15.84 2.83
C PRO A 180 -17.73 14.72 1.78
N ILE A 181 -18.35 13.57 2.04
CA ILE A 181 -18.19 12.33 1.27
C ILE A 181 -19.26 12.10 0.20
N GLN A 182 -20.07 13.10 -0.15
CA GLN A 182 -21.17 12.97 -1.11
C GLN A 182 -20.70 12.53 -2.51
N GLY A 183 -19.45 12.89 -2.90
CA GLY A 183 -18.84 12.48 -4.16
C GLY A 183 -18.13 11.12 -4.10
N LEU A 184 -18.13 10.43 -2.96
CA LEU A 184 -17.50 9.11 -2.87
C LEU A 184 -18.42 8.04 -3.46
N PRO A 185 -17.93 7.16 -4.36
CA PRO A 185 -18.71 6.04 -4.87
C PRO A 185 -19.23 5.10 -3.78
N ASP A 186 -20.27 4.34 -4.10
CA ASP A 186 -20.84 3.35 -3.18
C ASP A 186 -19.99 2.07 -3.07
N TYR A 187 -20.29 1.23 -2.07
CA TYR A 187 -19.59 -0.04 -1.84
C TYR A 187 -19.61 -0.95 -3.07
N ASN A 188 -20.73 -1.04 -3.79
CA ASN A 188 -20.85 -1.90 -4.97
C ASN A 188 -19.93 -1.47 -6.10
N TRP A 189 -19.69 -0.17 -6.24
CA TRP A 189 -18.74 0.36 -7.19
C TRP A 189 -17.30 -0.09 -6.87
N PHE A 190 -16.86 0.00 -5.60
CA PHE A 190 -15.56 -0.50 -5.17
C PHE A 190 -15.44 -2.01 -5.35
N ARG A 191 -16.46 -2.76 -4.91
CA ARG A 191 -16.47 -4.23 -4.99
C ARG A 191 -16.35 -4.72 -6.44
N ARG A 192 -17.07 -4.12 -7.37
CA ARG A 192 -16.97 -4.46 -8.80
C ARG A 192 -15.57 -4.28 -9.36
N ARG A 193 -14.81 -3.27 -8.91
CA ARG A 193 -13.47 -2.97 -9.40
C ARG A 193 -12.40 -3.95 -8.90
N THR A 194 -12.70 -4.81 -7.95
CA THR A 194 -11.77 -5.86 -7.52
C THR A 194 -11.65 -7.02 -8.51
N TYR A 195 -12.66 -7.26 -9.35
CA TYR A 195 -12.68 -8.34 -10.35
C TYR A 195 -12.83 -7.87 -11.79
N MET A 196 -13.28 -6.64 -12.02
CA MET A 196 -13.34 -6.04 -13.36
C MET A 196 -11.98 -5.47 -13.75
N LEU A 197 -11.03 -6.33 -14.13
CA LEU A 197 -9.67 -5.93 -14.50
C LEU A 197 -9.54 -5.34 -15.91
N ARG A 198 -10.64 -5.26 -16.66
CA ARG A 198 -10.63 -4.79 -18.05
C ARG A 198 -11.53 -3.56 -18.18
N TYR A 199 -11.02 -2.41 -17.76
CA TYR A 199 -11.54 -1.13 -18.28
C TYR A 199 -10.48 -0.04 -18.10
#